data_5c260920f7add936039fe234c778b8c4
#
_entry.id   5c260920f7add936039fe234c778b8c4
#
_cell.length_a   1.000
_cell.length_b   1.000
_cell.length_c   1.000
_cell.angle_alpha   90.00
_cell.angle_beta   90.00
_cell.angle_gamma   90.00
#
_symmetry.space_group_name_H-M   'P 1'
#
loop_
_entity.id
_entity.type
_entity.pdbx_description
1 polymer ?
#
loop_
_entity_poly.entity_id
_entity_poly.type
_entity_poly.pdbx_seq_one_letter_code
_entity_poly.pdbx_strand_id
1 'polypeptide(L)'
;MNIPQLTALCLRYQGVLLDASEEVVHVAVVDAPSHELLDALHFATTKRIEITCWTRQQMEGHASRTQQTLPVAVQEKHQPKAELLTRTLQSALEQRASDIHIEPADNAYRIRLRIDGVLHPLPDVSPDAGVALTARLKVLGNLDIAEHRLPQDGQFTVELAGNAVSFRIATLACRGGEKVVLRLLQQVNQALDVNTLGMQPSQLVDFAHALQQPQGLVLVTGPTGSGKTVTLYSALQTLNTADINICSVEDPVEIPIAGLNQTQIHSRAGLTFQGVLRALLRQDPDVIMIGEIRDGETAEIAIKAAQTGHLVLSTLHTNSTCETLVRLQQMGVARWMLSSALTLVIAQRLVRKLCPHCRRQQGEPIHIPDNVWPSPLPHWQAPGCVHCYHGFYGRTVLFEVLPITPVIRQLISANTDVESLETHARQAGMRTLFENGCLAVEQGLTTFEELIRVLGMPHGE
;
A
#
# COMPACT_ATOMS: atom_id res chain seq x y z
N MET A 1 -33.74 27.25 13.84
CA MET A 1 -33.35 25.95 13.20
C MET A 1 -34.54 25.32 12.50
N ASN A 2 -34.33 24.55 11.43
CA ASN A 2 -35.40 23.81 10.75
C ASN A 2 -35.69 22.46 11.49
N ILE A 3 -36.84 21.86 11.18
CA ILE A 3 -37.32 20.62 11.84
C ILE A 3 -36.26 19.48 11.83
N PRO A 4 -35.55 19.18 10.72
CA PRO A 4 -34.52 18.15 10.70
C PRO A 4 -33.36 18.41 11.67
N GLN A 5 -32.98 19.66 11.87
CA GLN A 5 -31.90 20.01 12.79
C GLN A 5 -32.31 19.87 14.26
N LEU A 6 -33.57 20.24 14.57
CA LEU A 6 -34.16 20.03 15.90
C LEU A 6 -34.31 18.54 16.21
N THR A 7 -34.72 17.72 15.25
CA THR A 7 -34.81 16.27 15.38
C THR A 7 -33.45 15.65 15.68
N ALA A 8 -32.40 16.05 14.94
CA ALA A 8 -31.03 15.56 15.18
C ALA A 8 -30.52 15.97 16.56
N LEU A 9 -30.86 17.19 17.01
CA LEU A 9 -30.49 17.68 18.35
C LEU A 9 -31.15 16.84 19.44
N CYS A 10 -32.49 16.62 19.35
CA CYS A 10 -33.20 15.79 20.29
C CYS A 10 -32.64 14.38 20.38
N LEU A 11 -32.35 13.72 19.24
CA LEU A 11 -31.78 12.38 19.19
C LEU A 11 -30.42 12.29 19.87
N ARG A 12 -29.59 13.33 19.73
CA ARG A 12 -28.26 13.40 20.36
C ARG A 12 -28.31 13.34 21.88
N TYR A 13 -29.38 13.86 22.48
CA TYR A 13 -29.61 13.89 23.91
C TYR A 13 -30.72 12.91 24.38
N GLN A 14 -30.92 11.83 23.62
CA GLN A 14 -31.88 10.76 23.91
C GLN A 14 -33.33 11.22 24.05
N GLY A 15 -33.69 12.34 23.37
CA GLY A 15 -35.04 12.83 23.24
C GLY A 15 -35.59 12.58 21.84
N VAL A 16 -36.90 12.67 21.69
CA VAL A 16 -37.61 12.57 20.41
C VAL A 16 -38.41 13.84 20.17
N LEU A 17 -38.23 14.48 19.02
CA LEU A 17 -39.08 15.59 18.59
C LEU A 17 -40.47 15.06 18.18
N LEU A 18 -41.50 15.46 18.86
CA LEU A 18 -42.89 15.04 18.59
C LEU A 18 -43.54 15.92 17.53
N ASP A 19 -43.42 17.25 17.71
CA ASP A 19 -43.97 18.26 16.82
C ASP A 19 -43.21 19.58 16.95
N ALA A 20 -43.23 20.39 15.90
CA ALA A 20 -42.67 21.74 15.90
C ALA A 20 -43.53 22.68 15.10
N SER A 21 -44.38 23.44 15.79
CA SER A 21 -45.20 24.50 15.23
C SER A 21 -44.46 25.84 15.11
N GLU A 22 -45.12 26.91 14.71
CA GLU A 22 -44.49 28.24 14.66
C GLU A 22 -44.16 28.80 16.03
N GLU A 23 -44.87 28.41 17.10
CA GLU A 23 -44.71 28.96 18.43
C GLU A 23 -44.13 27.96 19.46
N VAL A 24 -44.31 26.64 19.26
CA VAL A 24 -44.01 25.61 20.25
C VAL A 24 -43.21 24.44 19.62
N VAL A 25 -42.29 23.92 20.38
CA VAL A 25 -41.53 22.69 20.08
C VAL A 25 -41.84 21.66 21.15
N HIS A 26 -42.43 20.54 20.74
CA HIS A 26 -42.78 19.43 21.66
C HIS A 26 -41.70 18.32 21.57
N VAL A 27 -41.11 17.97 22.70
CA VAL A 27 -40.07 16.96 22.79
C VAL A 27 -40.44 15.91 23.86
N ALA A 28 -40.33 14.64 23.52
CA ALA A 28 -40.45 13.54 24.47
C ALA A 28 -39.08 13.09 24.96
N VAL A 29 -38.95 12.79 26.25
CA VAL A 29 -37.76 12.24 26.89
C VAL A 29 -38.13 11.08 27.81
N VAL A 30 -37.16 10.20 28.10
CA VAL A 30 -37.37 9.14 29.11
C VAL A 30 -37.03 9.74 30.47
N ASP A 31 -37.93 9.54 31.43
CA ASP A 31 -37.86 10.03 32.82
C ASP A 31 -37.83 11.56 32.93
N ALA A 32 -36.69 12.20 33.09
CA ALA A 32 -36.56 13.66 33.23
C ALA A 32 -35.62 14.25 32.16
N PRO A 33 -35.89 15.48 31.66
CA PRO A 33 -34.99 16.12 30.69
C PRO A 33 -33.63 16.43 31.31
N SER A 34 -32.55 16.15 30.57
CA SER A 34 -31.22 16.57 30.98
C SER A 34 -31.07 18.10 30.84
N HIS A 35 -30.25 18.71 31.71
CA HIS A 35 -29.92 20.14 31.61
C HIS A 35 -29.31 20.48 30.27
N GLU A 36 -28.47 19.58 29.75
CA GLU A 36 -27.79 19.75 28.45
C GLU A 36 -28.79 19.77 27.28
N LEU A 37 -29.85 18.95 27.32
CA LEU A 37 -30.90 18.99 26.30
C LEU A 37 -31.67 20.30 26.36
N LEU A 38 -32.02 20.78 27.55
CA LEU A 38 -32.75 22.05 27.73
C LEU A 38 -31.95 23.22 27.22
N ASP A 39 -30.68 23.32 27.60
CA ASP A 39 -29.75 24.36 27.14
C ASP A 39 -29.56 24.33 25.64
N ALA A 40 -29.40 23.15 25.06
CA ALA A 40 -29.22 22.98 23.62
C ALA A 40 -30.49 23.36 22.84
N LEU A 41 -31.70 23.05 23.35
CA LEU A 41 -32.97 23.45 22.75
C LEU A 41 -33.22 24.96 22.89
N HIS A 42 -32.93 25.57 24.05
CA HIS A 42 -33.04 27.02 24.23
C HIS A 42 -32.07 27.80 23.35
N PHE A 43 -30.88 27.24 23.10
CA PHE A 43 -29.92 27.84 22.15
C PHE A 43 -30.37 27.68 20.68
N ALA A 44 -31.02 26.57 20.36
CA ALA A 44 -31.38 26.21 19.02
C ALA A 44 -32.67 26.89 18.52
N THR A 45 -33.59 27.31 19.42
CA THR A 45 -34.86 27.93 19.08
C THR A 45 -35.32 28.95 20.12
N THR A 46 -35.98 30.00 19.66
CA THR A 46 -36.66 31.00 20.52
C THR A 46 -38.11 30.62 20.83
N LYS A 47 -38.57 29.46 20.32
CA LYS A 47 -39.92 28.95 20.51
C LYS A 47 -40.09 28.37 21.92
N ARG A 48 -41.33 28.33 22.41
CA ARG A 48 -41.65 27.68 23.69
C ARG A 48 -41.36 26.18 23.59
N ILE A 49 -40.67 25.64 24.55
CA ILE A 49 -40.31 24.21 24.61
C ILE A 49 -41.27 23.54 25.60
N GLU A 50 -41.99 22.53 25.13
CA GLU A 50 -42.84 21.67 25.95
C GLU A 50 -42.27 20.25 25.95
N ILE A 51 -42.01 19.71 27.17
CA ILE A 51 -41.41 18.42 27.35
C ILE A 51 -42.43 17.45 27.93
N THR A 52 -42.55 16.29 27.32
CA THR A 52 -43.36 15.18 27.79
C THR A 52 -42.47 14.02 28.24
N CYS A 53 -42.63 13.56 29.47
CA CYS A 53 -41.90 12.41 29.96
C CYS A 53 -42.61 11.12 29.51
N TRP A 54 -41.87 10.25 28.81
CA TRP A 54 -42.35 8.95 28.36
C TRP A 54 -41.67 7.83 29.12
N THR A 55 -42.34 6.68 29.22
CA THR A 55 -41.71 5.45 29.64
C THR A 55 -40.82 4.91 28.54
N ARG A 56 -39.79 4.11 28.88
CA ARG A 56 -38.89 3.45 27.92
C ARG A 56 -39.65 2.66 26.84
N GLN A 57 -40.78 2.01 27.24
CA GLN A 57 -41.64 1.24 26.36
C GLN A 57 -42.42 2.12 25.35
N GLN A 58 -42.80 3.32 25.76
CA GLN A 58 -43.42 4.30 24.86
C GLN A 58 -42.42 4.88 23.86
N MET A 59 -41.18 5.10 24.27
CA MET A 59 -40.10 5.56 23.40
C MET A 59 -39.78 4.52 22.32
N GLU A 60 -39.62 3.25 22.70
CA GLU A 60 -39.38 2.14 21.78
C GLU A 60 -40.54 1.91 20.82
N GLY A 61 -41.80 2.03 21.30
CA GLY A 61 -43.01 1.91 20.49
C GLY A 61 -43.17 3.05 19.48
N HIS A 62 -42.71 4.26 19.80
CA HIS A 62 -42.71 5.40 18.89
C HIS A 62 -41.62 5.27 17.84
N ALA A 63 -40.43 4.85 18.23
CA ALA A 63 -39.33 4.58 17.31
C ALA A 63 -39.71 3.53 16.23
N SER A 64 -40.45 2.48 16.66
CA SER A 64 -40.94 1.43 15.73
C SER A 64 -42.06 1.95 14.79
N ARG A 65 -42.89 2.90 15.23
CA ARG A 65 -43.97 3.51 14.42
C ARG A 65 -43.44 4.58 13.46
N THR A 66 -42.41 5.33 13.86
CA THR A 66 -41.79 6.38 13.04
C THR A 66 -41.02 5.78 11.88
N GLN A 67 -40.50 4.53 12.02
CA GLN A 67 -39.91 3.78 10.90
C GLN A 67 -40.96 3.34 9.84
N GLN A 68 -42.23 3.26 10.20
CA GLN A 68 -43.31 2.84 9.27
C GLN A 68 -44.05 4.01 8.58
N THR A 69 -43.84 5.24 9.01
CA THR A 69 -44.63 6.41 8.52
C THR A 69 -43.80 7.54 7.91
N LEU A 70 -42.52 7.35 7.65
CA LEU A 70 -41.77 8.30 6.84
C LEU A 70 -42.16 8.13 5.38
N PRO A 71 -42.59 9.21 4.68
CA PRO A 71 -42.88 9.13 3.24
C PRO A 71 -41.62 8.70 2.49
N VAL A 72 -41.78 7.77 1.56
CA VAL A 72 -40.74 7.22 0.67
C VAL A 72 -39.88 8.31 -0.01
N ALA A 73 -40.41 9.54 -0.13
CA ALA A 73 -39.70 10.67 -0.74
C ALA A 73 -38.53 11.26 0.06
N VAL A 74 -38.37 10.95 1.37
CA VAL A 74 -37.22 11.45 2.19
C VAL A 74 -36.09 10.44 2.26
N GLN A 75 -36.38 9.17 2.01
CA GLN A 75 -35.32 8.12 1.95
C GLN A 75 -34.50 8.19 0.66
N GLU A 76 -35.08 8.67 -0.45
CA GLU A 76 -34.37 8.74 -1.75
C GLU A 76 -33.29 9.83 -1.82
N LYS A 77 -33.29 10.85 -0.95
CA LYS A 77 -32.26 11.91 -0.97
C LYS A 77 -31.01 11.60 -0.18
N HIS A 78 -30.98 10.59 0.68
CA HIS A 78 -29.79 10.22 1.47
C HIS A 78 -29.12 8.90 1.02
N GLN A 79 -29.83 8.05 0.28
CA GLN A 79 -29.32 6.79 -0.26
C GLN A 79 -28.25 6.94 -1.35
N PRO A 80 -28.28 7.88 -2.31
CA PRO A 80 -27.32 7.90 -3.40
C PRO A 80 -25.87 8.16 -2.98
N LYS A 81 -25.65 8.86 -1.86
CA LYS A 81 -24.28 9.22 -1.41
C LYS A 81 -23.58 8.11 -0.61
N ALA A 82 -24.32 7.37 0.20
CA ALA A 82 -23.81 6.19 0.90
C ALA A 82 -23.57 5.04 -0.09
N GLU A 83 -24.43 4.91 -1.07
CA GLU A 83 -24.34 3.94 -2.15
C GLU A 83 -23.11 4.18 -3.04
N LEU A 84 -22.77 5.43 -3.37
CA LEU A 84 -21.58 5.77 -4.14
C LEU A 84 -20.29 5.29 -3.47
N LEU A 85 -20.13 5.55 -2.16
CA LEU A 85 -18.98 5.07 -1.40
C LEU A 85 -18.89 3.54 -1.45
N THR A 86 -19.96 2.86 -1.06
CA THR A 86 -20.02 1.39 -1.02
C THR A 86 -19.73 0.79 -2.39
N ARG A 87 -20.35 1.31 -3.46
CA ARG A 87 -20.11 0.87 -4.84
C ARG A 87 -18.65 1.09 -5.27
N THR A 88 -18.05 2.23 -4.92
CA THR A 88 -16.65 2.53 -5.25
C THR A 88 -15.71 1.56 -4.55
N LEU A 89 -15.92 1.30 -3.25
CA LEU A 89 -15.10 0.37 -2.49
C LEU A 89 -15.29 -1.10 -2.96
N GLN A 90 -16.52 -1.51 -3.23
CA GLN A 90 -16.82 -2.85 -3.77
C GLN A 90 -16.18 -3.05 -5.15
N SER A 91 -16.36 -2.07 -6.05
CA SER A 91 -15.74 -2.09 -7.38
C SER A 91 -14.21 -2.19 -7.29
N ALA A 92 -13.59 -1.49 -6.34
CA ALA A 92 -12.16 -1.59 -6.12
C ALA A 92 -11.71 -2.99 -5.68
N LEU A 93 -12.49 -3.65 -4.80
CA LEU A 93 -12.21 -5.01 -4.36
C LEU A 93 -12.39 -6.03 -5.48
N GLU A 94 -13.52 -6.00 -6.18
CA GLU A 94 -13.83 -6.89 -7.29
C GLU A 94 -12.78 -6.79 -8.40
N GLN A 95 -12.29 -5.58 -8.64
CA GLN A 95 -11.27 -5.29 -9.64
C GLN A 95 -9.84 -5.44 -9.11
N ARG A 96 -9.66 -5.85 -7.85
CA ARG A 96 -8.34 -6.04 -7.21
C ARG A 96 -7.48 -4.78 -7.26
N ALA A 97 -8.10 -3.61 -7.08
CA ALA A 97 -7.38 -2.36 -7.04
C ALA A 97 -6.49 -2.27 -5.79
N SER A 98 -5.30 -1.72 -5.94
CA SER A 98 -4.40 -1.42 -4.81
C SER A 98 -4.72 -0.06 -4.17
N ASP A 99 -5.12 0.91 -5.01
CA ASP A 99 -5.41 2.27 -4.56
C ASP A 99 -6.66 2.81 -5.28
N ILE A 100 -7.40 3.68 -4.59
CA ILE A 100 -8.54 4.45 -5.14
C ILE A 100 -8.15 5.91 -5.07
N HIS A 101 -8.18 6.61 -6.20
CA HIS A 101 -7.92 8.03 -6.31
C HIS A 101 -9.23 8.77 -6.56
N ILE A 102 -9.55 9.74 -5.71
CA ILE A 102 -10.71 10.62 -5.81
C ILE A 102 -10.16 12.03 -5.95
N GLU A 103 -10.32 12.63 -7.12
CA GLU A 103 -9.58 13.82 -7.53
C GLU A 103 -10.52 14.92 -8.01
N PRO A 104 -10.45 16.14 -7.44
CA PRO A 104 -11.21 17.26 -7.95
C PRO A 104 -10.72 17.65 -9.36
N ALA A 105 -11.68 17.91 -10.26
CA ALA A 105 -11.48 18.47 -11.59
C ALA A 105 -12.36 19.72 -11.74
N ASP A 106 -12.25 20.44 -12.85
CA ASP A 106 -12.92 21.74 -13.01
C ASP A 106 -14.45 21.67 -12.82
N ASN A 107 -15.12 20.64 -13.36
CA ASN A 107 -16.57 20.47 -13.29
C ASN A 107 -17.04 19.11 -12.76
N ALA A 108 -16.12 18.31 -12.19
CA ALA A 108 -16.42 16.95 -11.73
C ALA A 108 -15.41 16.52 -10.66
N TYR A 109 -15.70 15.39 -10.01
CA TYR A 109 -14.69 14.60 -9.32
C TYR A 109 -14.42 13.35 -10.13
N ARG A 110 -13.14 13.13 -10.45
CA ARG A 110 -12.66 11.96 -11.17
C ARG A 110 -12.28 10.87 -10.18
N ILE A 111 -12.83 9.67 -10.38
CA ILE A 111 -12.50 8.50 -9.58
C ILE A 111 -11.67 7.56 -10.45
N ARG A 112 -10.53 7.12 -9.94
CA ARG A 112 -9.65 6.17 -10.64
C ARG A 112 -9.21 5.06 -9.72
N LEU A 113 -9.18 3.84 -10.22
CA LEU A 113 -8.68 2.66 -9.54
C LEU A 113 -7.28 2.34 -10.06
N ARG A 114 -6.34 2.06 -9.17
CA ARG A 114 -5.04 1.53 -9.55
C ARG A 114 -5.11 0.01 -9.55
N ILE A 115 -5.16 -0.58 -10.74
CA ILE A 115 -5.23 -2.03 -10.95
C ILE A 115 -3.93 -2.47 -11.61
N ASP A 116 -3.25 -3.45 -11.03
CA ASP A 116 -1.97 -3.96 -11.52
C ASP A 116 -0.94 -2.84 -11.83
N GLY A 117 -0.95 -1.76 -11.01
CA GLY A 117 -0.03 -0.62 -11.10
C GLY A 117 -0.45 0.49 -12.07
N VAL A 118 -1.53 0.31 -12.85
CA VAL A 118 -2.05 1.29 -13.82
C VAL A 118 -3.36 1.90 -13.32
N LEU A 119 -3.56 3.21 -13.56
CA LEU A 119 -4.80 3.90 -13.20
C LEU A 119 -5.87 3.71 -14.28
N HIS A 120 -7.04 3.24 -13.86
CA HIS A 120 -8.23 3.04 -14.69
C HIS A 120 -9.35 3.98 -14.22
N PRO A 121 -9.95 4.77 -15.12
CA PRO A 121 -11.03 5.68 -14.74
C PRO A 121 -12.33 4.90 -14.47
N LEU A 122 -13.05 5.33 -13.43
CA LEU A 122 -14.47 5.07 -13.25
C LEU A 122 -15.29 6.27 -13.80
N PRO A 123 -16.60 6.15 -13.94
CA PRO A 123 -17.43 7.30 -14.29
C PRO A 123 -17.22 8.47 -13.33
N ASP A 124 -17.05 9.66 -13.88
CA ASP A 124 -16.92 10.88 -13.11
C ASP A 124 -18.20 11.18 -12.33
N VAL A 125 -18.07 11.82 -11.17
CA VAL A 125 -19.19 12.21 -10.33
C VAL A 125 -19.31 13.74 -10.24
N SER A 126 -20.50 14.24 -9.91
CA SER A 126 -20.72 15.67 -9.74
C SER A 126 -19.84 16.24 -8.61
N PRO A 127 -19.48 17.54 -8.65
CA PRO A 127 -18.68 18.18 -7.59
C PRO A 127 -19.29 17.97 -6.20
N ASP A 128 -20.61 18.13 -6.05
CA ASP A 128 -21.30 17.92 -4.77
C ASP A 128 -21.21 16.48 -4.26
N ALA A 129 -21.28 15.50 -5.17
CA ALA A 129 -21.12 14.09 -4.81
C ALA A 129 -19.68 13.78 -4.39
N GLY A 130 -18.68 14.37 -5.07
CA GLY A 130 -17.28 14.23 -4.74
C GLY A 130 -16.93 14.82 -3.38
N VAL A 131 -17.38 16.04 -3.09
CA VAL A 131 -17.22 16.69 -1.77
C VAL A 131 -17.86 15.87 -0.67
N ALA A 132 -19.08 15.37 -0.89
CA ALA A 132 -19.77 14.55 0.10
C ALA A 132 -19.08 13.19 0.32
N LEU A 133 -18.54 12.60 -0.74
CA LEU A 133 -17.74 11.37 -0.66
C LEU A 133 -16.46 11.59 0.17
N THR A 134 -15.74 12.70 -0.10
CA THR A 134 -14.54 13.11 0.65
C THR A 134 -14.85 13.30 2.14
N ALA A 135 -15.91 14.06 2.47
CA ALA A 135 -16.32 14.28 3.85
C ALA A 135 -16.63 12.96 4.58
N ARG A 136 -17.34 12.03 3.92
CA ARG A 136 -17.65 10.73 4.50
C ARG A 136 -16.41 9.87 4.73
N LEU A 137 -15.47 9.90 3.81
CA LEU A 137 -14.18 9.21 3.96
C LEU A 137 -13.35 9.78 5.10
N LYS A 138 -13.36 11.11 5.29
CA LYS A 138 -12.72 11.76 6.45
C LYS A 138 -13.35 11.31 7.77
N VAL A 139 -14.69 11.19 7.85
CA VAL A 139 -15.37 10.62 9.03
C VAL A 139 -14.90 9.21 9.31
N LEU A 140 -14.88 8.34 8.31
CA LEU A 140 -14.44 6.95 8.47
C LEU A 140 -12.97 6.87 8.92
N GLY A 141 -12.09 7.69 8.35
CA GLY A 141 -10.67 7.77 8.69
C GLY A 141 -10.37 8.51 9.99
N ASN A 142 -11.39 8.98 10.73
CA ASN A 142 -11.27 9.80 11.94
C ASN A 142 -10.43 11.07 11.71
N LEU A 143 -10.61 11.72 10.54
CA LEU A 143 -9.94 12.95 10.13
C LEU A 143 -10.83 14.17 10.43
N ASP A 144 -10.21 15.35 10.55
CA ASP A 144 -10.93 16.61 10.73
C ASP A 144 -11.67 17.00 9.43
N ILE A 145 -13.00 17.02 9.48
CA ILE A 145 -13.86 17.34 8.34
C ILE A 145 -13.81 18.86 8.01
N ALA A 146 -13.53 19.69 9.00
CA ALA A 146 -13.52 21.16 8.83
C ALA A 146 -12.20 21.67 8.26
N GLU A 147 -11.11 20.92 8.41
CA GLU A 147 -9.79 21.28 7.88
C GLU A 147 -9.63 20.79 6.44
N HIS A 148 -9.55 21.72 5.48
CA HIS A 148 -9.44 21.46 4.05
C HIS A 148 -8.09 21.87 3.43
N ARG A 149 -7.20 22.48 4.21
CA ARG A 149 -5.95 23.12 3.74
C ARG A 149 -4.73 22.26 4.01
N LEU A 150 -4.74 21.54 5.12
CA LEU A 150 -3.63 20.71 5.55
C LEU A 150 -3.80 19.27 5.14
N PRO A 151 -2.73 18.56 4.76
CA PRO A 151 -2.80 17.14 4.51
C PRO A 151 -3.13 16.37 5.78
N GLN A 152 -3.92 15.33 5.65
CA GLN A 152 -4.31 14.47 6.74
C GLN A 152 -4.16 13.01 6.32
N ASP A 153 -3.73 12.17 7.27
CA ASP A 153 -3.57 10.73 7.12
C ASP A 153 -4.38 10.00 8.19
N GLY A 154 -4.98 8.88 7.82
CA GLY A 154 -5.77 8.06 8.72
C GLY A 154 -5.91 6.62 8.23
N GLN A 155 -6.68 5.84 8.97
CA GLN A 155 -6.98 4.46 8.64
C GLN A 155 -8.39 4.13 9.09
N PHE A 156 -9.08 3.28 8.32
CA PHE A 156 -10.41 2.79 8.70
C PHE A 156 -10.63 1.37 8.18
N THR A 157 -11.56 0.68 8.81
CA THR A 157 -12.00 -0.67 8.39
C THR A 157 -13.49 -0.63 8.14
N VAL A 158 -13.92 -1.27 7.06
CA VAL A 158 -15.34 -1.41 6.69
C VAL A 158 -15.66 -2.86 6.37
N GLU A 159 -16.88 -3.28 6.64
CA GLU A 159 -17.37 -4.57 6.16
C GLU A 159 -17.87 -4.45 4.72
N LEU A 160 -17.29 -5.24 3.82
CA LEU A 160 -17.67 -5.32 2.41
C LEU A 160 -17.83 -6.79 2.02
N ALA A 161 -19.00 -7.14 1.53
CA ALA A 161 -19.33 -8.53 1.15
C ALA A 161 -19.03 -9.57 2.25
N GLY A 162 -19.25 -9.21 3.54
CA GLY A 162 -19.00 -10.09 4.68
C GLY A 162 -17.54 -10.20 5.15
N ASN A 163 -16.64 -9.40 4.56
CA ASN A 163 -15.23 -9.35 4.95
C ASN A 163 -14.87 -7.97 5.51
N ALA A 164 -14.08 -7.96 6.59
CA ALA A 164 -13.49 -6.74 7.12
C ALA A 164 -12.34 -6.31 6.23
N VAL A 165 -12.45 -5.13 5.62
CA VAL A 165 -11.46 -4.57 4.69
C VAL A 165 -10.93 -3.28 5.26
N SER A 166 -9.61 -3.17 5.40
CA SER A 166 -8.93 -2.00 5.94
C SER A 166 -8.35 -1.14 4.83
N PHE A 167 -8.48 0.18 5.01
CA PHE A 167 -7.95 1.19 4.10
C PHE A 167 -7.12 2.21 4.87
N ARG A 168 -5.98 2.59 4.30
CA ARG A 168 -5.28 3.81 4.67
C ARG A 168 -5.81 4.95 3.79
N ILE A 169 -6.13 6.08 4.39
CA ILE A 169 -6.61 7.29 3.71
C ILE A 169 -5.56 8.40 3.84
N ALA A 170 -5.31 9.10 2.75
CA ALA A 170 -4.54 10.33 2.73
C ALA A 170 -5.31 11.39 1.98
N THR A 171 -5.37 12.63 2.53
CA THR A 171 -6.01 13.78 1.91
C THR A 171 -4.99 14.87 1.63
N LEU A 172 -5.20 15.60 0.55
CA LEU A 172 -4.35 16.73 0.15
C LEU A 172 -5.19 17.82 -0.50
N ALA A 173 -5.01 19.06 -0.07
CA ALA A 173 -5.61 20.22 -0.71
C ALA A 173 -5.08 20.39 -2.14
N CYS A 174 -5.99 20.50 -3.11
CA CYS A 174 -5.70 20.71 -4.52
C CYS A 174 -6.56 21.85 -5.06
N ARG A 175 -6.23 22.33 -6.28
CA ARG A 175 -7.12 23.27 -6.98
C ARG A 175 -8.48 22.59 -7.21
N GLY A 176 -9.55 23.24 -6.75
CA GLY A 176 -10.92 22.75 -6.92
C GLY A 176 -11.43 21.83 -5.81
N GLY A 177 -10.62 21.52 -4.77
CA GLY A 177 -11.07 20.72 -3.62
C GLY A 177 -9.98 19.84 -3.01
N GLU A 178 -10.37 18.84 -2.26
CA GLU A 178 -9.43 17.88 -1.67
C GLU A 178 -9.31 16.63 -2.54
N LYS A 179 -8.09 16.26 -2.86
CA LYS A 179 -7.76 14.94 -3.40
C LYS A 179 -7.71 13.95 -2.26
N VAL A 180 -8.31 12.78 -2.46
CA VAL A 180 -8.25 11.66 -1.53
C VAL A 180 -7.62 10.45 -2.23
N VAL A 181 -6.72 9.78 -1.53
CA VAL A 181 -6.18 8.48 -1.95
C VAL A 181 -6.46 7.47 -0.85
N LEU A 182 -7.13 6.39 -1.23
CA LEU A 182 -7.33 5.24 -0.35
C LEU A 182 -6.38 4.12 -0.82
N ARG A 183 -5.55 3.62 0.06
CA ARG A 183 -4.77 2.41 -0.17
C ARG A 183 -5.41 1.24 0.53
N LEU A 184 -5.70 0.18 -0.21
CA LEU A 184 -6.21 -1.06 0.34
C LEU A 184 -5.10 -1.75 1.13
N LEU A 185 -5.32 -1.94 2.43
CA LEU A 185 -4.45 -2.74 3.28
C LEU A 185 -4.88 -4.21 3.10
N GLN A 186 -4.20 -4.89 2.21
CA GLN A 186 -4.51 -6.30 1.96
C GLN A 186 -4.23 -7.10 3.23
N GLN A 187 -5.21 -7.85 3.70
CA GLN A 187 -4.91 -9.02 4.51
C GLN A 187 -4.19 -9.98 3.57
N VAL A 188 -2.90 -10.18 3.78
CA VAL A 188 -2.12 -11.10 2.97
C VAL A 188 -2.55 -12.52 3.31
N ASN A 189 -3.61 -12.97 2.65
CA ASN A 189 -3.95 -14.40 2.57
C ASN A 189 -3.07 -15.14 1.55
N GLN A 190 -2.10 -14.46 0.91
CA GLN A 190 -1.08 -15.12 0.12
C GLN A 190 -0.03 -15.68 1.08
N ALA A 191 0.21 -16.97 0.99
CA ALA A 191 1.32 -17.59 1.68
C ALA A 191 2.60 -16.82 1.33
N LEU A 192 3.24 -16.21 2.33
CA LEU A 192 4.55 -15.59 2.20
C LEU A 192 5.57 -16.72 2.05
N ASP A 193 5.85 -17.13 0.82
CA ASP A 193 6.75 -18.24 0.49
C ASP A 193 7.73 -17.80 -0.60
N VAL A 194 9.02 -17.93 -0.33
CA VAL A 194 10.09 -17.59 -1.29
C VAL A 194 9.97 -18.36 -2.60
N ASN A 195 9.42 -19.58 -2.58
CA ASN A 195 9.24 -20.42 -3.77
C ASN A 195 8.16 -19.87 -4.70
N THR A 196 7.25 -19.03 -4.21
CA THR A 196 6.16 -18.45 -5.00
C THR A 196 6.46 -17.05 -5.54
N LEU A 197 7.64 -16.48 -5.23
CA LEU A 197 8.04 -15.15 -5.66
C LEU A 197 8.22 -15.01 -7.18
N GLY A 198 8.43 -16.13 -7.88
CA GLY A 198 8.67 -16.14 -9.33
C GLY A 198 10.13 -15.96 -9.72
N MET A 199 11.07 -16.21 -8.81
CA MET A 199 12.51 -16.28 -9.12
C MET A 199 12.81 -17.44 -10.04
N GLN A 200 13.82 -17.27 -10.93
CA GLN A 200 14.40 -18.39 -11.69
C GLN A 200 15.06 -19.39 -10.72
N PRO A 201 15.15 -20.69 -11.07
CA PRO A 201 15.70 -21.69 -10.16
C PRO A 201 17.10 -21.36 -9.61
N SER A 202 17.99 -20.83 -10.45
CA SER A 202 19.32 -20.39 -10.00
C SER A 202 19.27 -19.24 -9.01
N GLN A 203 18.40 -18.24 -9.26
CA GLN A 203 18.21 -17.09 -8.38
C GLN A 203 17.65 -17.51 -7.02
N LEU A 204 16.74 -18.48 -7.01
CA LEU A 204 16.16 -19.03 -5.78
C LEU A 204 17.22 -19.76 -4.96
N VAL A 205 18.12 -20.50 -5.61
CA VAL A 205 19.25 -21.17 -4.93
C VAL A 205 20.17 -20.15 -4.28
N ASP A 206 20.56 -19.09 -5.00
CA ASP A 206 21.40 -18.02 -4.47
C ASP A 206 20.74 -17.30 -3.28
N PHE A 207 19.43 -17.04 -3.38
CA PHE A 207 18.66 -16.40 -2.31
C PHE A 207 18.57 -17.32 -1.08
N ALA A 208 18.21 -18.58 -1.26
CA ALA A 208 18.12 -19.55 -0.18
C ALA A 208 19.50 -19.74 0.51
N HIS A 209 20.58 -19.79 -0.27
CA HIS A 209 21.95 -19.88 0.27
C HIS A 209 22.30 -18.63 1.11
N ALA A 210 21.92 -17.42 0.66
CA ALA A 210 22.17 -16.20 1.41
C ALA A 210 21.36 -16.15 2.73
N LEU A 211 20.12 -16.67 2.74
CA LEU A 211 19.30 -16.75 3.95
C LEU A 211 19.80 -17.77 4.98
N GLN A 212 20.58 -18.78 4.55
CA GLN A 212 21.17 -19.79 5.45
C GLN A 212 22.48 -19.33 6.09
N GLN A 213 23.01 -18.16 5.69
CA GLN A 213 24.24 -17.65 6.31
C GLN A 213 23.98 -17.18 7.74
N PRO A 214 24.87 -17.47 8.69
CA PRO A 214 24.71 -17.05 10.09
C PRO A 214 24.83 -15.54 10.27
N GLN A 215 25.44 -14.85 9.32
CA GLN A 215 25.64 -13.40 9.31
C GLN A 215 25.81 -12.88 7.90
N GLY A 216 25.56 -11.59 7.70
CA GLY A 216 25.74 -10.92 6.43
C GLY A 216 24.59 -9.97 6.13
N LEU A 217 24.71 -9.24 5.02
CA LEU A 217 23.71 -8.26 4.59
C LEU A 217 23.09 -8.68 3.25
N VAL A 218 21.80 -8.92 3.27
CA VAL A 218 20.97 -9.15 2.08
C VAL A 218 20.18 -7.88 1.77
N LEU A 219 20.32 -7.36 0.57
CA LEU A 219 19.62 -6.15 0.12
C LEU A 219 18.64 -6.43 -1.00
N VAL A 220 17.42 -5.91 -0.86
CA VAL A 220 16.42 -5.93 -1.91
C VAL A 220 16.16 -4.50 -2.37
N THR A 221 16.38 -4.22 -3.66
CA THR A 221 16.24 -2.87 -4.20
C THR A 221 15.22 -2.76 -5.32
N GLY A 222 14.79 -1.55 -5.58
CA GLY A 222 13.81 -1.22 -6.60
C GLY A 222 12.94 -0.02 -6.20
N PRO A 223 12.15 0.54 -7.12
CA PRO A 223 11.25 1.66 -6.83
C PRO A 223 10.14 1.25 -5.86
N THR A 224 9.40 2.24 -5.38
CA THR A 224 8.18 2.00 -4.61
C THR A 224 7.20 1.16 -5.42
N GLY A 225 6.60 0.16 -4.79
CA GLY A 225 5.65 -0.74 -5.45
C GLY A 225 6.29 -1.85 -6.30
N SER A 226 7.62 -2.07 -6.22
CA SER A 226 8.28 -3.20 -6.91
C SER A 226 8.14 -4.55 -6.19
N GLY A 227 7.52 -4.59 -5.02
CA GLY A 227 7.27 -5.84 -4.27
C GLY A 227 8.35 -6.19 -3.23
N LYS A 228 9.26 -5.27 -2.89
CA LYS A 228 10.36 -5.50 -1.93
C LYS A 228 9.89 -6.06 -0.59
N THR A 229 8.83 -5.48 -0.03
CA THR A 229 8.24 -5.91 1.24
C THR A 229 7.81 -7.38 1.20
N VAL A 230 7.15 -7.80 0.12
CA VAL A 230 6.72 -9.20 -0.04
C VAL A 230 7.92 -10.14 -0.09
N THR A 231 8.98 -9.77 -0.82
CA THR A 231 10.22 -10.57 -0.91
C THR A 231 10.89 -10.70 0.46
N LEU A 232 11.03 -9.59 1.21
CA LEU A 232 11.62 -9.63 2.56
C LEU A 232 10.75 -10.41 3.55
N TYR A 233 9.43 -10.21 3.51
CA TYR A 233 8.54 -10.93 4.42
C TYR A 233 8.47 -12.42 4.12
N SER A 234 8.58 -12.83 2.85
CA SER A 234 8.73 -14.24 2.48
C SER A 234 10.04 -14.83 3.01
N ALA A 235 11.13 -14.06 2.95
CA ALA A 235 12.40 -14.46 3.56
C ALA A 235 12.29 -14.62 5.09
N LEU A 236 11.68 -13.62 5.76
CA LEU A 236 11.48 -13.69 7.22
C LEU A 236 10.59 -14.87 7.62
N GLN A 237 9.53 -15.14 6.85
CA GLN A 237 8.65 -16.30 7.10
C GLN A 237 9.39 -17.62 6.94
N THR A 238 10.32 -17.72 5.99
CA THR A 238 11.17 -18.91 5.80
C THR A 238 12.15 -19.12 6.98
N LEU A 239 12.64 -18.01 7.56
CA LEU A 239 13.54 -18.03 8.71
C LEU A 239 12.83 -18.17 10.06
N ASN A 240 11.52 -17.98 10.10
CA ASN A 240 10.73 -17.90 11.33
C ASN A 240 10.51 -19.27 11.97
N THR A 241 11.50 -19.71 12.73
CA THR A 241 11.46 -20.93 13.54
C THR A 241 11.52 -20.56 15.03
N ALA A 242 11.18 -21.49 15.91
CA ALA A 242 11.07 -21.21 17.35
C ALA A 242 12.42 -20.92 18.03
N ASP A 243 13.51 -21.25 17.38
CA ASP A 243 14.90 -21.12 17.84
C ASP A 243 15.62 -19.89 17.28
N ILE A 244 14.94 -19.07 16.45
CA ILE A 244 15.51 -17.87 15.82
C ILE A 244 14.78 -16.62 16.31
N ASN A 245 15.52 -15.67 16.89
CA ASN A 245 15.00 -14.38 17.28
C ASN A 245 15.06 -13.38 16.13
N ILE A 246 13.90 -13.11 15.51
CA ILE A 246 13.77 -12.17 14.39
C ILE A 246 13.21 -10.84 14.90
N CYS A 247 13.95 -9.75 14.67
CA CYS A 247 13.53 -8.40 15.02
C CYS A 247 13.45 -7.51 13.77
N SER A 248 12.44 -6.66 13.71
CA SER A 248 12.34 -5.68 12.61
C SER A 248 12.15 -4.24 13.11
N VAL A 249 12.53 -3.28 12.24
CA VAL A 249 12.22 -1.86 12.37
C VAL A 249 11.64 -1.36 11.04
N GLU A 250 10.42 -0.77 11.08
CA GLU A 250 9.62 -0.50 9.90
C GLU A 250 8.87 0.84 10.01
N ASP A 251 8.51 1.43 8.85
CA ASP A 251 7.80 2.71 8.78
C ASP A 251 6.76 2.71 7.63
N PRO A 252 5.53 2.23 7.88
CA PRO A 252 5.07 1.43 9.04
C PRO A 252 5.27 -0.09 8.87
N VAL A 253 4.85 -0.87 9.85
CA VAL A 253 4.64 -2.32 9.72
C VAL A 253 3.47 -2.54 8.76
N GLU A 254 3.75 -3.17 7.60
CA GLU A 254 2.72 -3.42 6.57
C GLU A 254 1.84 -4.62 6.91
N ILE A 255 2.44 -5.69 7.43
CA ILE A 255 1.77 -6.96 7.75
C ILE A 255 2.33 -7.49 9.07
N PRO A 256 1.51 -7.68 10.10
CA PRO A 256 1.93 -8.38 11.30
C PRO A 256 2.23 -9.86 10.99
N ILE A 257 3.40 -10.34 11.36
CA ILE A 257 3.81 -11.73 11.22
C ILE A 257 3.96 -12.34 12.62
N ALA A 258 3.21 -13.39 12.90
CA ALA A 258 3.31 -14.08 14.18
C ALA A 258 4.72 -14.66 14.36
N GLY A 259 5.30 -14.51 15.55
CA GLY A 259 6.65 -14.99 15.87
C GLY A 259 7.76 -13.95 15.63
N LEU A 260 7.48 -12.81 14.98
CA LEU A 260 8.45 -11.73 14.79
C LEU A 260 8.27 -10.59 15.82
N ASN A 261 9.36 -9.99 16.22
CA ASN A 261 9.39 -8.78 17.04
C ASN A 261 9.45 -7.55 16.13
N GLN A 262 8.28 -7.08 15.64
CA GLN A 262 8.17 -5.99 14.70
C GLN A 262 8.00 -4.65 15.43
N THR A 263 8.92 -3.71 15.19
CA THR A 263 8.91 -2.36 15.80
C THR A 263 8.56 -1.33 14.74
N GLN A 264 7.48 -0.57 14.97
CA GLN A 264 7.10 0.53 14.12
C GLN A 264 7.70 1.85 14.57
N ILE A 265 8.20 2.63 13.62
CA ILE A 265 8.73 3.98 13.87
C ILE A 265 7.62 4.94 14.29
N HIS A 266 7.94 5.79 15.28
CA HIS A 266 7.09 6.88 15.74
C HIS A 266 7.93 8.16 15.91
N SER A 267 8.21 8.83 14.80
CA SER A 267 9.09 10.01 14.79
C SER A 267 8.63 11.13 15.73
N ARG A 268 7.31 11.29 15.91
CA ARG A 268 6.76 12.29 16.87
C ARG A 268 7.09 11.95 18.32
N ALA A 269 7.29 10.69 18.65
CA ALA A 269 7.69 10.23 19.97
C ALA A 269 9.22 10.09 20.11
N GLY A 270 10.00 10.50 19.10
CA GLY A 270 11.45 10.36 19.08
C GLY A 270 11.96 8.96 18.76
N LEU A 271 11.07 8.03 18.36
CA LEU A 271 11.44 6.67 17.99
C LEU A 271 11.88 6.66 16.50
N THR A 272 13.19 6.76 16.28
CA THR A 272 13.81 6.81 14.95
C THR A 272 14.39 5.45 14.54
N PHE A 273 14.67 5.26 13.23
CA PHE A 273 15.33 4.05 12.72
C PHE A 273 16.64 3.77 13.45
N GLN A 274 17.52 4.75 13.58
CA GLN A 274 18.81 4.60 14.22
C GLN A 274 18.69 4.24 15.71
N GLY A 275 17.76 4.92 16.41
CA GLY A 275 17.50 4.65 17.83
C GLY A 275 17.00 3.24 18.09
N VAL A 276 16.02 2.80 17.30
CA VAL A 276 15.47 1.44 17.38
C VAL A 276 16.53 0.41 17.03
N LEU A 277 17.26 0.61 15.91
CA LEU A 277 18.27 -0.35 15.45
C LEU A 277 19.39 -0.56 16.50
N ARG A 278 19.88 0.53 17.13
CA ARG A 278 20.82 0.41 18.25
C ARG A 278 20.23 -0.31 19.46
N ALA A 279 18.91 -0.19 19.70
CA ALA A 279 18.25 -0.91 20.79
C ALA A 279 18.11 -2.40 20.44
N LEU A 280 17.76 -2.74 19.19
CA LEU A 280 17.62 -4.12 18.71
C LEU A 280 18.91 -4.92 18.87
N LEU A 281 20.08 -4.32 18.62
CA LEU A 281 21.38 -4.95 18.84
C LEU A 281 21.65 -5.39 20.30
N ARG A 282 20.80 -5.00 21.26
CA ARG A 282 20.85 -5.43 22.68
C ARG A 282 19.68 -6.33 23.05
N GLN A 283 18.92 -6.80 22.07
CA GLN A 283 17.77 -7.70 22.26
C GLN A 283 18.08 -9.14 21.82
N ASP A 284 19.38 -9.47 21.70
CA ASP A 284 19.86 -10.78 21.28
C ASP A 284 19.21 -11.30 19.98
N PRO A 285 19.21 -10.51 18.90
CA PRO A 285 18.59 -10.91 17.63
C PRO A 285 19.55 -11.81 16.82
N ASP A 286 19.02 -12.83 16.18
CA ASP A 286 19.73 -13.61 15.16
C ASP A 286 19.55 -12.95 13.78
N VAL A 287 18.35 -12.48 13.50
CA VAL A 287 17.96 -11.84 12.25
C VAL A 287 17.39 -10.45 12.50
N ILE A 288 17.89 -9.46 11.76
CA ILE A 288 17.42 -8.07 11.83
C ILE A 288 16.89 -7.65 10.46
N MET A 289 15.63 -7.23 10.40
CA MET A 289 15.09 -6.62 9.20
C MET A 289 14.93 -5.10 9.40
N ILE A 290 15.51 -4.33 8.47
CA ILE A 290 15.43 -2.87 8.43
C ILE A 290 14.56 -2.53 7.22
N GLY A 291 13.40 -1.92 7.45
CA GLY A 291 12.43 -1.62 6.40
C GLY A 291 13.10 -0.95 5.19
N GLU A 292 13.92 0.06 5.42
CA GLU A 292 14.75 0.68 4.38
C GLU A 292 15.97 1.42 4.97
N ILE A 293 17.03 1.55 4.16
CA ILE A 293 18.21 2.37 4.45
C ILE A 293 18.09 3.67 3.66
N ARG A 294 17.91 4.79 4.37
CA ARG A 294 17.77 6.13 3.77
C ARG A 294 19.02 6.98 3.90
N ASP A 295 19.85 6.71 4.88
CA ASP A 295 21.01 7.54 5.28
C ASP A 295 22.24 6.70 5.66
N GLY A 296 23.39 7.37 5.70
CA GLY A 296 24.67 6.72 5.97
C GLY A 296 24.79 6.16 7.39
N GLU A 297 24.13 6.77 8.39
CA GLU A 297 24.16 6.29 9.77
C GLU A 297 23.44 4.94 9.89
N THR A 298 22.25 4.82 9.31
CA THR A 298 21.49 3.56 9.27
C THR A 298 22.27 2.50 8.49
N ALA A 299 22.90 2.86 7.36
CA ALA A 299 23.74 1.96 6.57
C ALA A 299 24.92 1.43 7.38
N GLU A 300 25.62 2.30 8.09
CA GLU A 300 26.78 1.92 8.91
C GLU A 300 26.40 0.96 10.05
N ILE A 301 25.27 1.22 10.75
CA ILE A 301 24.79 0.35 11.82
C ILE A 301 24.41 -1.02 11.26
N ALA A 302 23.68 -1.06 10.14
CA ALA A 302 23.25 -2.29 9.46
C ALA A 302 24.47 -3.15 9.06
N ILE A 303 25.47 -2.53 8.48
CA ILE A 303 26.71 -3.22 8.06
C ILE A 303 27.49 -3.76 9.25
N LYS A 304 27.64 -2.95 10.33
CA LYS A 304 28.30 -3.40 11.57
C LYS A 304 27.56 -4.59 12.18
N ALA A 305 26.23 -4.56 12.22
CA ALA A 305 25.43 -5.70 12.67
C ALA A 305 25.70 -6.96 11.83
N ALA A 306 25.72 -6.81 10.49
CA ALA A 306 26.01 -7.89 9.56
C ALA A 306 27.44 -8.46 9.69
N GLN A 307 28.40 -7.68 10.20
CA GLN A 307 29.78 -8.12 10.47
C GLN A 307 29.96 -8.78 11.84
N THR A 308 29.00 -8.59 12.75
CA THR A 308 29.10 -9.00 14.17
C THR A 308 28.14 -10.12 14.55
N GLY A 309 27.79 -11.00 13.62
CA GLY A 309 27.05 -12.22 13.92
C GLY A 309 25.55 -12.18 13.61
N HIS A 310 25.07 -11.16 12.91
CA HIS A 310 23.63 -11.05 12.59
C HIS A 310 23.39 -11.21 11.08
N LEU A 311 22.31 -11.90 10.71
CA LEU A 311 21.79 -11.83 9.36
C LEU A 311 20.90 -10.59 9.23
N VAL A 312 21.30 -9.63 8.40
CA VAL A 312 20.60 -8.37 8.21
C VAL A 312 19.91 -8.34 6.85
N LEU A 313 18.62 -8.06 6.82
CA LEU A 313 17.84 -7.87 5.59
C LEU A 313 17.37 -6.42 5.51
N SER A 314 17.50 -5.79 4.34
CA SER A 314 17.02 -4.42 4.18
C SER A 314 16.64 -4.08 2.75
N THR A 315 16.06 -2.86 2.55
CA THR A 315 15.76 -2.35 1.23
C THR A 315 16.48 -1.04 0.92
N LEU A 316 16.63 -0.80 -0.38
CA LEU A 316 17.10 0.45 -0.96
C LEU A 316 16.24 0.84 -2.18
N HIS A 317 16.44 2.05 -2.68
CA HIS A 317 15.77 2.56 -3.88
C HIS A 317 16.82 2.84 -4.96
N THR A 318 17.30 1.78 -5.63
CA THR A 318 18.19 1.87 -6.78
C THR A 318 17.62 1.07 -7.96
N ASN A 319 18.15 1.25 -9.15
CA ASN A 319 17.60 0.66 -10.36
C ASN A 319 18.19 -0.71 -10.69
N SER A 320 19.41 -0.99 -10.25
CA SER A 320 20.10 -2.28 -10.45
C SER A 320 20.86 -2.72 -9.18
N THR A 321 21.36 -3.94 -9.20
CA THR A 321 22.18 -4.48 -8.11
C THR A 321 23.51 -3.75 -8.00
N CYS A 322 24.17 -3.43 -9.12
CA CYS A 322 25.44 -2.71 -9.13
C CYS A 322 25.29 -1.26 -8.68
N GLU A 323 24.20 -0.54 -9.08
CA GLU A 323 23.90 0.80 -8.57
C GLU A 323 23.72 0.84 -7.04
N THR A 324 23.27 -0.26 -6.45
CA THR A 324 23.12 -0.37 -4.99
C THR A 324 24.47 -0.17 -4.28
N LEU A 325 25.54 -0.73 -4.82
CA LEU A 325 26.89 -0.59 -4.26
C LEU A 325 27.37 0.87 -4.32
N VAL A 326 27.14 1.53 -5.44
CA VAL A 326 27.46 2.96 -5.61
C VAL A 326 26.66 3.80 -4.63
N ARG A 327 25.37 3.52 -4.50
CA ARG A 327 24.50 4.26 -3.57
C ARG A 327 24.98 4.18 -2.13
N LEU A 328 25.38 3.01 -1.66
CA LEU A 328 25.96 2.83 -0.32
C LEU A 328 27.28 3.57 -0.16
N GLN A 329 28.14 3.59 -1.18
CA GLN A 329 29.38 4.38 -1.17
C GLN A 329 29.08 5.89 -1.08
N GLN A 330 28.09 6.38 -1.84
CA GLN A 330 27.65 7.77 -1.76
C GLN A 330 27.08 8.15 -0.39
N MET A 331 26.51 7.19 0.34
CA MET A 331 26.09 7.35 1.74
C MET A 331 27.26 7.36 2.73
N GLY A 332 28.51 7.24 2.26
CA GLY A 332 29.73 7.27 3.08
C GLY A 332 30.22 5.91 3.56
N VAL A 333 29.60 4.81 3.12
CA VAL A 333 30.05 3.47 3.51
C VAL A 333 31.37 3.11 2.81
N ALA A 334 32.36 2.74 3.59
CA ALA A 334 33.65 2.33 3.06
C ALA A 334 33.55 0.98 2.33
N ARG A 335 34.29 0.83 1.23
CA ARG A 335 34.23 -0.37 0.37
C ARG A 335 34.59 -1.66 1.07
N TRP A 336 35.61 -1.60 1.95
CA TRP A 336 36.02 -2.77 2.73
C TRP A 336 34.88 -3.25 3.65
N MET A 337 34.04 -2.34 4.12
CA MET A 337 32.84 -2.69 4.89
C MET A 337 31.80 -3.37 4.01
N LEU A 338 31.55 -2.82 2.80
CA LEU A 338 30.62 -3.43 1.84
C LEU A 338 31.07 -4.83 1.44
N SER A 339 32.35 -4.97 1.06
CA SER A 339 32.90 -6.26 0.62
C SER A 339 32.88 -7.35 1.70
N SER A 340 32.95 -6.97 2.98
CA SER A 340 32.93 -7.92 4.10
C SER A 340 31.55 -8.26 4.60
N ALA A 341 30.57 -7.33 4.49
CA ALA A 341 29.23 -7.51 5.04
C ALA A 341 28.23 -8.04 4.02
N LEU A 342 28.30 -7.59 2.76
CA LEU A 342 27.33 -7.98 1.75
C LEU A 342 27.42 -9.48 1.40
N THR A 343 26.24 -10.09 1.31
CA THR A 343 26.07 -11.50 0.92
C THR A 343 25.33 -11.61 -0.40
N LEU A 344 24.27 -10.82 -0.57
CA LEU A 344 23.42 -10.84 -1.75
C LEU A 344 22.78 -9.47 -1.99
N VAL A 345 22.68 -9.08 -3.24
CA VAL A 345 21.88 -7.92 -3.67
C VAL A 345 20.87 -8.38 -4.71
N ILE A 346 19.61 -8.00 -4.51
CA ILE A 346 18.50 -8.34 -5.41
C ILE A 346 17.86 -7.04 -5.89
N ALA A 347 17.83 -6.80 -7.20
CA ALA A 347 17.02 -5.75 -7.78
C ALA A 347 15.74 -6.36 -8.37
N GLN A 348 14.62 -5.64 -8.23
CA GLN A 348 13.33 -6.17 -8.70
C GLN A 348 12.39 -5.11 -9.27
N ARG A 349 11.57 -5.55 -10.23
CA ARG A 349 10.49 -4.78 -10.86
C ARG A 349 9.25 -5.65 -10.99
N LEU A 350 8.08 -5.01 -10.92
CA LEU A 350 6.81 -5.66 -11.24
C LEU A 350 6.38 -5.31 -12.67
N VAL A 351 6.06 -6.33 -13.45
CA VAL A 351 5.43 -6.22 -14.77
C VAL A 351 4.06 -6.88 -14.74
N ARG A 352 3.13 -6.38 -15.54
CA ARG A 352 1.80 -6.96 -15.68
C ARG A 352 1.89 -8.29 -16.42
N LYS A 353 1.14 -9.27 -15.95
CA LYS A 353 1.03 -10.57 -16.62
C LYS A 353 -0.03 -10.54 -17.70
N LEU A 354 0.28 -11.10 -18.84
CA LEU A 354 -0.69 -11.33 -19.90
C LEU A 354 -1.82 -12.23 -19.40
N CYS A 355 -3.03 -11.88 -19.79
CA CYS A 355 -4.20 -12.68 -19.48
C CYS A 355 -4.10 -14.06 -20.15
N PRO A 356 -4.18 -15.17 -19.41
CA PRO A 356 -4.06 -16.51 -20.00
C PRO A 356 -5.22 -16.84 -20.96
N HIS A 357 -6.37 -16.17 -20.82
CA HIS A 357 -7.57 -16.45 -21.62
C HIS A 357 -7.58 -15.77 -22.99
N CYS A 358 -6.89 -14.63 -23.13
CA CYS A 358 -6.95 -13.88 -24.39
C CYS A 358 -5.58 -13.54 -25.00
N ARG A 359 -4.47 -13.93 -24.34
CA ARG A 359 -3.13 -13.75 -24.94
C ARG A 359 -2.99 -14.61 -26.18
N ARG A 360 -2.35 -14.03 -27.20
CA ARG A 360 -2.03 -14.73 -28.45
C ARG A 360 -0.73 -14.18 -29.01
N GLN A 361 0.02 -15.05 -29.66
CA GLN A 361 1.19 -14.62 -30.44
C GLN A 361 0.70 -14.16 -31.80
N GLN A 362 1.00 -12.93 -32.18
CA GLN A 362 0.56 -12.34 -33.44
C GLN A 362 1.53 -11.25 -33.89
N GLY A 363 1.84 -11.23 -35.15
CA GLY A 363 2.77 -10.27 -35.76
C GLY A 363 4.15 -10.88 -36.01
N GLU A 364 5.05 -10.04 -36.53
CA GLU A 364 6.44 -10.43 -36.76
C GLU A 364 7.20 -10.46 -35.40
N PRO A 365 8.20 -11.35 -35.27
CA PRO A 365 9.06 -11.36 -34.09
C PRO A 365 9.76 -10.02 -33.90
N ILE A 366 9.96 -9.63 -32.65
CA ILE A 366 10.62 -8.38 -32.28
C ILE A 366 12.13 -8.63 -32.24
N HIS A 367 12.88 -7.87 -33.04
CA HIS A 367 14.33 -7.89 -33.07
C HIS A 367 14.88 -6.77 -32.17
N ILE A 368 15.77 -7.12 -31.26
CA ILE A 368 16.56 -6.19 -30.45
C ILE A 368 18.04 -6.44 -30.75
N PRO A 369 18.92 -5.47 -30.47
CA PRO A 369 20.35 -5.65 -30.70
C PRO A 369 20.89 -6.92 -30.04
N ASP A 370 21.71 -7.70 -30.77
CA ASP A 370 22.22 -9.01 -30.32
C ASP A 370 23.05 -8.93 -29.03
N ASN A 371 23.69 -7.79 -28.76
CA ASN A 371 24.42 -7.53 -27.52
C ASN A 371 23.50 -7.38 -26.28
N VAL A 372 22.20 -7.14 -26.51
CA VAL A 372 21.17 -7.04 -25.46
C VAL A 372 20.43 -8.38 -25.31
N TRP A 373 19.96 -8.94 -26.46
CA TRP A 373 19.27 -10.22 -26.49
C TRP A 373 19.45 -10.91 -27.85
N PRO A 374 20.06 -12.11 -27.89
CA PRO A 374 20.53 -12.70 -29.14
C PRO A 374 19.43 -13.36 -29.98
N SER A 375 18.22 -13.52 -29.46
CA SER A 375 17.12 -14.21 -30.15
C SER A 375 15.95 -13.27 -30.42
N PRO A 376 15.25 -13.40 -31.56
CA PRO A 376 14.01 -12.67 -31.80
C PRO A 376 12.96 -13.01 -30.74
N LEU A 377 12.32 -11.98 -30.18
CA LEU A 377 11.25 -12.17 -29.17
C LEU A 377 9.90 -12.39 -29.85
N PRO A 378 9.06 -13.31 -29.33
CA PRO A 378 7.70 -13.44 -29.81
C PRO A 378 6.88 -12.18 -29.56
N HIS A 379 6.12 -11.76 -30.57
CA HIS A 379 5.22 -10.61 -30.44
C HIS A 379 3.90 -11.08 -29.81
N TRP A 380 3.74 -10.84 -28.52
CA TRP A 380 2.54 -11.18 -27.79
C TRP A 380 1.54 -10.02 -27.78
N GLN A 381 0.28 -10.34 -28.00
CA GLN A 381 -0.85 -9.42 -27.90
C GLN A 381 -1.94 -10.01 -27.01
N ALA A 382 -2.66 -9.13 -26.34
CA ALA A 382 -3.83 -9.49 -25.55
C ALA A 382 -4.92 -8.43 -25.77
N PRO A 383 -5.92 -8.73 -26.63
CA PRO A 383 -6.97 -7.76 -27.00
C PRO A 383 -7.88 -7.36 -25.84
N GLY A 384 -7.86 -8.13 -24.76
CA GLY A 384 -8.79 -7.99 -23.64
C GLY A 384 -9.96 -8.97 -23.70
N CYS A 385 -10.49 -9.33 -22.54
CA CYS A 385 -11.67 -10.20 -22.40
C CYS A 385 -12.35 -9.92 -21.05
N VAL A 386 -13.45 -10.62 -20.77
CA VAL A 386 -14.22 -10.48 -19.52
C VAL A 386 -13.44 -10.88 -18.25
N HIS A 387 -12.31 -11.56 -18.39
CA HIS A 387 -11.48 -12.02 -17.26
C HIS A 387 -10.29 -11.12 -16.96
N CYS A 388 -10.09 -10.00 -17.69
CA CYS A 388 -8.87 -9.20 -17.57
C CYS A 388 -9.11 -7.71 -17.78
N TYR A 389 -8.08 -6.90 -17.48
CA TYR A 389 -8.04 -5.46 -17.76
C TYR A 389 -7.10 -5.18 -18.93
N HIS A 390 -7.66 -4.78 -20.08
CA HIS A 390 -6.89 -4.47 -21.30
C HIS A 390 -5.82 -5.52 -21.62
N GLY A 391 -6.21 -6.81 -21.50
CA GLY A 391 -5.30 -7.91 -21.84
C GLY A 391 -4.38 -8.38 -20.70
N PHE A 392 -4.41 -7.75 -19.52
CA PHE A 392 -3.53 -8.11 -18.40
C PHE A 392 -4.33 -8.60 -17.20
N TYR A 393 -3.73 -9.55 -16.44
CA TYR A 393 -4.30 -10.10 -15.22
C TYR A 393 -3.21 -10.42 -14.20
N GLY A 394 -3.10 -9.59 -13.17
CA GLY A 394 -2.09 -9.70 -12.14
C GLY A 394 -0.71 -9.24 -12.60
N ARG A 395 0.28 -9.43 -11.73
CA ARG A 395 1.67 -9.02 -11.93
C ARG A 395 2.62 -10.17 -11.68
N THR A 396 3.80 -10.11 -12.27
CA THR A 396 4.94 -10.96 -11.94
C THR A 396 6.15 -10.10 -11.63
N VAL A 397 7.10 -10.66 -10.91
CA VAL A 397 8.34 -9.97 -10.56
C VAL A 397 9.44 -10.34 -11.56
N LEU A 398 10.19 -9.36 -12.00
CA LEU A 398 11.49 -9.54 -12.64
C LEU A 398 12.56 -9.35 -11.57
N PHE A 399 13.48 -10.27 -11.49
CA PHE A 399 14.59 -10.26 -10.54
C PHE A 399 15.93 -10.15 -11.26
N GLU A 400 16.82 -9.34 -10.71
CA GLU A 400 18.25 -9.33 -10.99
C GLU A 400 18.93 -9.67 -9.68
N VAL A 401 19.73 -10.74 -9.63
CA VAL A 401 20.29 -11.28 -8.41
C VAL A 401 21.81 -11.31 -8.53
N LEU A 402 22.49 -10.59 -7.65
CA LEU A 402 23.96 -10.51 -7.58
C LEU A 402 24.44 -11.17 -6.28
N PRO A 403 24.86 -12.43 -6.32
CA PRO A 403 25.57 -13.05 -5.20
C PRO A 403 26.97 -12.44 -5.05
N ILE A 404 27.35 -12.12 -3.82
CA ILE A 404 28.65 -11.52 -3.54
C ILE A 404 29.72 -12.62 -3.42
N THR A 405 30.08 -13.14 -4.56
CA THR A 405 31.13 -14.16 -4.69
C THR A 405 32.52 -13.61 -4.28
N PRO A 406 33.53 -14.46 -4.03
CA PRO A 406 34.90 -14.00 -3.75
C PRO A 406 35.47 -13.06 -4.82
N VAL A 407 35.12 -13.28 -6.10
CA VAL A 407 35.54 -12.40 -7.22
C VAL A 407 34.84 -11.04 -7.13
N ILE A 408 33.51 -11.01 -6.97
CA ILE A 408 32.74 -9.77 -6.81
C ILE A 408 33.22 -8.99 -5.57
N ARG A 409 33.53 -9.69 -4.47
CA ARG A 409 34.08 -9.09 -3.24
C ARG A 409 35.43 -8.40 -3.48
N GLN A 410 36.30 -9.01 -4.26
CA GLN A 410 37.60 -8.41 -4.65
C GLN A 410 37.39 -7.16 -5.51
N LEU A 411 36.49 -7.21 -6.49
CA LEU A 411 36.18 -6.08 -7.36
C LEU A 411 35.61 -4.88 -6.56
N ILE A 412 34.73 -5.14 -5.60
CA ILE A 412 34.19 -4.10 -4.68
C ILE A 412 35.35 -3.47 -3.90
N SER A 413 36.26 -4.28 -3.36
CA SER A 413 37.40 -3.79 -2.60
C SER A 413 38.39 -3.01 -3.45
N ALA A 414 38.61 -3.42 -4.70
CA ALA A 414 39.58 -2.83 -5.63
C ALA A 414 39.11 -1.52 -6.27
N ASN A 415 37.90 -1.04 -5.96
CA ASN A 415 37.29 0.15 -6.58
C ASN A 415 36.99 0.02 -8.07
N THR A 416 36.62 -1.14 -8.49
CA THR A 416 36.20 -1.38 -9.85
C THR A 416 34.96 -0.52 -10.17
N ASP A 417 34.91 0.03 -11.36
CA ASP A 417 33.73 0.78 -11.83
C ASP A 417 32.51 -0.14 -12.00
N VAL A 418 31.33 0.46 -12.08
CA VAL A 418 30.04 -0.26 -12.12
C VAL A 418 29.93 -1.15 -13.34
N GLU A 419 30.38 -0.67 -14.48
CA GLU A 419 30.27 -1.34 -15.77
C GLU A 419 31.15 -2.61 -15.80
N SER A 420 32.40 -2.50 -15.34
CA SER A 420 33.28 -3.65 -15.18
C SER A 420 32.74 -4.65 -14.17
N LEU A 421 32.15 -4.19 -13.05
CA LEU A 421 31.52 -5.05 -12.06
C LEU A 421 30.32 -5.81 -12.65
N GLU A 422 29.44 -5.12 -13.39
CA GLU A 422 28.30 -5.73 -14.08
C GLU A 422 28.75 -6.75 -15.12
N THR A 423 29.77 -6.41 -15.90
CA THR A 423 30.35 -7.32 -16.91
C THR A 423 30.82 -8.61 -16.27
N HIS A 424 31.58 -8.55 -15.16
CA HIS A 424 32.01 -9.74 -14.45
C HIS A 424 30.86 -10.53 -13.83
N ALA A 425 29.85 -9.84 -13.29
CA ALA A 425 28.65 -10.48 -12.74
C ALA A 425 27.88 -11.23 -13.84
N ARG A 426 27.72 -10.64 -15.02
CA ARG A 426 27.07 -11.26 -16.20
C ARG A 426 27.88 -12.48 -16.69
N GLN A 427 29.20 -12.37 -16.75
CA GLN A 427 30.09 -13.51 -17.10
C GLN A 427 29.98 -14.66 -16.09
N ALA A 428 29.70 -14.35 -14.81
CA ALA A 428 29.42 -15.34 -13.77
C ALA A 428 27.98 -15.90 -13.79
N GLY A 429 27.14 -15.47 -14.74
CA GLY A 429 25.78 -15.98 -14.95
C GLY A 429 24.64 -15.07 -14.42
N MET A 430 24.95 -13.89 -13.87
CA MET A 430 23.91 -12.91 -13.55
C MET A 430 23.21 -12.46 -14.81
N ARG A 431 21.88 -12.42 -14.78
CA ARG A 431 21.06 -11.77 -15.82
C ARG A 431 20.50 -10.46 -15.27
N THR A 432 20.58 -9.43 -16.10
CA THR A 432 20.01 -8.13 -15.78
C THR A 432 18.48 -8.18 -15.69
N LEU A 433 17.86 -7.15 -15.13
CA LEU A 433 16.38 -7.02 -15.13
C LEU A 433 15.81 -7.09 -16.55
N PHE A 434 16.48 -6.47 -17.52
CA PHE A 434 16.02 -6.46 -18.90
C PHE A 434 16.10 -7.86 -19.53
N GLU A 435 17.20 -8.57 -19.36
CA GLU A 435 17.35 -9.95 -19.87
C GLU A 435 16.34 -10.92 -19.23
N ASN A 436 16.06 -10.78 -17.93
CA ASN A 436 14.99 -11.55 -17.29
C ASN A 436 13.59 -11.14 -17.78
N GLY A 437 13.43 -9.87 -18.18
CA GLY A 437 12.25 -9.38 -18.88
C GLY A 437 12.07 -10.02 -20.25
N CYS A 438 13.15 -10.14 -21.04
CA CYS A 438 13.14 -10.83 -22.33
C CYS A 438 12.72 -12.29 -22.18
N LEU A 439 13.25 -13.01 -21.17
CA LEU A 439 12.80 -14.36 -20.84
C LEU A 439 11.30 -14.41 -20.51
N ALA A 440 10.79 -13.45 -19.75
CA ALA A 440 9.37 -13.38 -19.44
C ALA A 440 8.51 -13.13 -20.70
N VAL A 441 9.01 -12.37 -21.67
CA VAL A 441 8.37 -12.19 -22.98
C VAL A 441 8.42 -13.49 -23.79
N GLU A 442 9.56 -14.18 -23.85
CA GLU A 442 9.64 -15.51 -24.53
C GLU A 442 8.62 -16.50 -23.98
N GLN A 443 8.43 -16.53 -22.68
CA GLN A 443 7.47 -17.42 -21.99
C GLN A 443 6.02 -16.94 -22.15
N GLY A 444 5.78 -15.78 -22.78
CA GLY A 444 4.44 -15.19 -22.89
C GLY A 444 3.84 -14.78 -21.55
N LEU A 445 4.66 -14.44 -20.56
CA LEU A 445 4.21 -13.94 -19.27
C LEU A 445 3.84 -12.46 -19.34
N THR A 446 4.52 -11.70 -20.21
CA THR A 446 4.29 -10.26 -20.42
C THR A 446 4.53 -9.90 -21.88
N THR A 447 4.32 -8.63 -22.25
CA THR A 447 4.64 -8.11 -23.58
C THR A 447 5.95 -7.31 -23.56
N PHE A 448 6.54 -7.14 -24.75
CA PHE A 448 7.71 -6.30 -24.91
C PHE A 448 7.42 -4.83 -24.59
N GLU A 449 6.25 -4.32 -24.98
CA GLU A 449 5.82 -2.96 -24.66
C GLU A 449 5.70 -2.73 -23.15
N GLU A 450 5.21 -3.73 -22.41
CA GLU A 450 5.16 -3.66 -20.95
C GLU A 450 6.57 -3.67 -20.33
N LEU A 451 7.47 -4.45 -20.89
CA LEU A 451 8.87 -4.47 -20.47
C LEU A 451 9.51 -3.09 -20.66
N ILE A 452 9.35 -2.48 -21.84
CA ILE A 452 9.84 -1.13 -22.14
C ILE A 452 9.18 -0.08 -21.22
N ARG A 453 7.89 -0.20 -20.97
CA ARG A 453 7.17 0.73 -20.08
C ARG A 453 7.76 0.75 -18.67
N VAL A 454 8.24 -0.39 -18.18
CA VAL A 454 8.73 -0.54 -16.80
C VAL A 454 10.22 -0.29 -16.66
N LEU A 455 11.03 -0.75 -17.63
CA LEU A 455 12.49 -0.71 -17.56
C LEU A 455 13.12 0.37 -18.47
N GLY A 456 12.39 0.86 -19.47
CA GLY A 456 12.96 1.62 -20.57
C GLY A 456 13.65 0.71 -21.58
N MET A 457 14.09 1.29 -22.70
CA MET A 457 15.01 0.61 -23.61
C MET A 457 16.42 0.67 -23.00
N PRO A 458 17.19 -0.43 -23.00
CA PRO A 458 18.60 -0.33 -22.69
C PRO A 458 19.27 0.57 -23.74
N HIS A 459 20.14 1.45 -23.30
CA HIS A 459 20.95 2.24 -24.21
C HIS A 459 21.86 1.26 -24.98
N GLY A 460 21.54 1.03 -26.25
CA GLY A 460 22.46 0.38 -27.16
C GLY A 460 23.62 1.34 -27.41
N GLU A 461 24.85 0.94 -27.08
CA GLU A 461 26.02 1.58 -27.63
C GLU A 461 26.12 1.33 -29.12
#